data_c9041cb8691bab13a5e1da73017cecce
#
_entry.id   c9041cb8691bab13a5e1da73017cecce
#
_cell.length_a   1.000
_cell.length_b   1.000
_cell.length_c   1.000
_cell.angle_alpha   90.00
_cell.angle_beta   90.00
_cell.angle_gamma   90.00
#
_symmetry.space_group_name_H-M   'P 1'
#
loop_
_entity.id
_entity.type
_entity.pdbx_description
1 polymer ?
#
loop_
_entity_poly.entity_id
_entity_poly.type
_entity_poly.pdbx_seq_one_letter_code
_entity_poly.pdbx_strand_id
1 'polypeptide(L)'
;MCNTKISGYPSIDKPWLKYYSSEALHAQPASCTVYQNIYQHNKEHLSETALEYFGIKITFSKLFEHVEACAKALLSNGVRAGDCVTLCTAGTPEAVYIVLACSNIGALANFVNPMFQHATWRPS
;
A
#
# COMPACT_ATOMS: atom_id res chain seq x y z
N MET A 1 -29.84 0.89 -30.07
CA MET A 1 -28.35 0.97 -30.03
C MET A 1 -28.01 2.41 -29.76
N CYS A 2 -27.57 2.71 -28.55
CA CYS A 2 -27.19 4.08 -28.16
C CYS A 2 -25.82 4.40 -28.78
N ASN A 3 -25.82 5.26 -29.77
CA ASN A 3 -24.61 5.69 -30.47
C ASN A 3 -23.93 6.76 -29.59
N THR A 4 -23.23 6.34 -28.57
CA THR A 4 -22.47 7.23 -27.68
C THR A 4 -21.30 7.77 -28.48
N LYS A 5 -21.38 9.04 -28.87
CA LYS A 5 -20.32 9.74 -29.59
C LYS A 5 -19.05 9.70 -28.74
N ILE A 6 -18.02 8.99 -29.19
CA ILE A 6 -16.72 8.91 -28.52
C ILE A 6 -16.10 10.30 -28.52
N SER A 7 -15.76 10.84 -27.36
CA SER A 7 -15.18 12.19 -27.21
C SER A 7 -13.69 12.24 -27.58
N GLY A 8 -13.02 11.08 -27.54
CA GLY A 8 -11.57 10.93 -27.70
C GLY A 8 -10.78 11.18 -26.42
N TYR A 9 -11.46 11.53 -25.32
CA TYR A 9 -10.83 11.70 -24.01
C TYR A 9 -11.12 10.48 -23.12
N PRO A 10 -10.11 9.66 -22.79
CA PRO A 10 -10.32 8.45 -21.99
C PRO A 10 -10.99 8.71 -20.64
N SER A 11 -10.72 9.85 -20.00
CA SER A 11 -11.35 10.25 -18.73
C SER A 11 -12.87 10.44 -18.84
N ILE A 12 -13.37 10.79 -20.02
CA ILE A 12 -14.79 10.98 -20.32
C ILE A 12 -15.40 9.66 -20.80
N ASP A 13 -14.77 9.06 -21.81
CA ASP A 13 -15.28 7.87 -22.50
C ASP A 13 -15.12 6.59 -21.66
N LYS A 14 -14.18 6.59 -20.73
CA LYS A 14 -13.89 5.49 -19.79
C LYS A 14 -13.87 4.11 -20.47
N PRO A 15 -13.05 3.93 -21.54
CA PRO A 15 -13.09 2.71 -22.36
C PRO A 15 -12.73 1.43 -21.62
N TRP A 16 -12.10 1.56 -20.44
CA TRP A 16 -11.75 0.45 -19.56
C TRP A 16 -12.97 -0.17 -18.83
N LEU A 17 -14.09 0.57 -18.65
CA LEU A 17 -15.24 0.08 -17.89
C LEU A 17 -15.85 -1.19 -18.48
N LYS A 18 -15.72 -1.40 -19.80
CA LYS A 18 -16.21 -2.61 -20.47
C LYS A 18 -15.50 -3.90 -20.05
N TYR A 19 -14.33 -3.78 -19.42
CA TYR A 19 -13.54 -4.92 -18.94
C TYR A 19 -13.82 -5.26 -17.48
N TYR A 20 -14.63 -4.46 -16.78
CA TYR A 20 -14.99 -4.70 -15.39
C TYR A 20 -16.30 -5.47 -15.29
N SER A 21 -16.39 -6.39 -14.34
CA SER A 21 -17.66 -7.01 -13.99
C SER A 21 -18.62 -6.00 -13.36
N SER A 22 -19.92 -6.29 -13.39
CA SER A 22 -20.92 -5.45 -12.71
C SER A 22 -20.64 -5.29 -11.21
N GLU A 23 -20.15 -6.34 -10.56
CA GLU A 23 -19.76 -6.32 -9.14
C GLU A 23 -18.60 -5.37 -8.90
N ALA A 24 -17.54 -5.45 -9.74
CA ALA A 24 -16.38 -4.58 -9.63
C ALA A 24 -16.73 -3.10 -9.85
N LEU A 25 -17.68 -2.80 -10.74
CA LEU A 25 -18.14 -1.42 -10.99
C LEU A 25 -18.88 -0.81 -9.81
N HIS A 26 -19.54 -1.64 -8.98
CA HIS A 26 -20.35 -1.19 -7.84
C HIS A 26 -19.70 -1.53 -6.50
N ALA A 27 -18.48 -2.10 -6.51
CA ALA A 27 -17.74 -2.41 -5.30
C ALA A 27 -17.49 -1.14 -4.49
N GLN A 28 -17.87 -1.19 -3.21
CA GLN A 28 -17.56 -0.12 -2.28
C GLN A 28 -16.15 -0.33 -1.71
N PRO A 29 -15.34 0.73 -1.60
CA PRO A 29 -14.06 0.64 -0.91
C PRO A 29 -14.26 0.16 0.53
N ALA A 30 -13.35 -0.68 1.02
CA ALA A 30 -13.37 -1.09 2.42
C ALA A 30 -13.21 0.14 3.32
N SER A 31 -14.05 0.26 4.36
CA SER A 31 -14.00 1.35 5.36
C SER A 31 -12.95 1.08 6.45
N CYS A 32 -11.82 0.51 6.07
CA CYS A 32 -10.72 0.17 6.98
C CYS A 32 -9.37 0.50 6.35
N THR A 33 -8.31 0.52 7.16
CA THR A 33 -6.96 0.74 6.65
C THR A 33 -6.47 -0.45 5.81
N VAL A 34 -5.46 -0.23 4.95
CA VAL A 34 -4.85 -1.29 4.15
C VAL A 34 -4.35 -2.44 5.04
N TYR A 35 -3.69 -2.09 6.16
CA TYR A 35 -3.24 -3.10 7.13
C TYR A 35 -4.39 -3.90 7.70
N GLN A 36 -5.45 -3.24 8.18
CA GLN A 36 -6.63 -3.91 8.73
C GLN A 36 -7.29 -4.85 7.73
N ASN A 37 -7.40 -4.42 6.47
CA ASN A 37 -7.96 -5.26 5.41
C ASN A 37 -7.13 -6.52 5.18
N ILE A 38 -5.81 -6.36 5.06
CA ILE A 38 -4.88 -7.50 4.89
C ILE A 38 -4.95 -8.44 6.10
N TYR A 39 -4.94 -7.90 7.31
CA TYR A 39 -5.00 -8.69 8.54
C TYR A 39 -6.30 -9.50 8.63
N GLN A 40 -7.45 -8.87 8.41
CA GLN A 40 -8.76 -9.53 8.50
C GLN A 40 -8.91 -10.71 7.55
N HIS A 41 -8.37 -10.60 6.33
CA HIS A 41 -8.48 -11.65 5.32
C HIS A 41 -7.45 -12.78 5.51
N ASN A 42 -6.38 -12.55 6.28
CA ASN A 42 -5.29 -13.53 6.39
C ASN A 42 -5.02 -14.02 7.83
N LYS A 43 -5.80 -13.58 8.82
CA LYS A 43 -5.62 -13.99 10.23
C LYS A 43 -5.80 -15.49 10.48
N GLU A 44 -6.46 -16.21 9.57
CA GLU A 44 -6.66 -17.65 9.62
C GLU A 44 -5.61 -18.41 8.76
N HIS A 45 -4.78 -17.69 8.01
CA HIS A 45 -3.77 -18.19 7.08
C HIS A 45 -2.34 -17.87 7.52
N LEU A 46 -2.09 -17.79 8.84
CA LEU A 46 -0.84 -17.28 9.41
C LEU A 46 0.41 -18.03 8.99
N SER A 47 0.29 -19.31 8.65
CA SER A 47 1.41 -20.17 8.17
C SER A 47 1.69 -20.03 6.67
N GLU A 48 0.79 -19.42 5.92
CA GLU A 48 0.96 -19.23 4.48
C GLU A 48 1.98 -18.14 4.17
N THR A 49 2.58 -18.22 2.99
CA THR A 49 3.58 -17.25 2.53
C THR A 49 2.90 -15.95 2.15
N ALA A 50 3.24 -14.86 2.86
CA ALA A 50 2.78 -13.51 2.58
C ALA A 50 3.71 -12.78 1.60
N LEU A 51 5.02 -12.96 1.72
CA LEU A 51 6.03 -12.34 0.86
C LEU A 51 7.09 -13.37 0.48
N GLU A 52 7.63 -13.22 -0.72
CA GLU A 52 8.84 -13.93 -1.15
C GLU A 52 9.85 -12.92 -1.69
N TYR A 53 11.07 -13.00 -1.19
CA TYR A 53 12.14 -12.09 -1.56
C TYR A 53 13.47 -12.85 -1.67
N PHE A 54 14.03 -12.92 -2.88
CA PHE A 54 15.25 -13.70 -3.19
C PHE A 54 15.23 -15.13 -2.63
N GLY A 55 14.08 -15.83 -2.77
CA GLY A 55 13.92 -17.21 -2.30
C GLY A 55 13.62 -17.35 -0.80
N ILE A 56 13.66 -16.26 -0.04
CA ILE A 56 13.24 -16.24 1.37
C ILE A 56 11.74 -16.04 1.44
N LYS A 57 11.05 -16.97 2.08
CA LYS A 57 9.59 -16.90 2.31
C LYS A 57 9.30 -16.33 3.70
N ILE A 58 8.43 -15.33 3.73
CA ILE A 58 7.96 -14.68 4.94
C ILE A 58 6.48 -15.00 5.09
N THR A 59 6.09 -15.65 6.17
CA THR A 59 4.70 -16.00 6.44
C THR A 59 3.88 -14.80 6.91
N PHE A 60 2.54 -14.88 6.85
CA PHE A 60 1.65 -13.85 7.40
C PHE A 60 1.90 -13.62 8.90
N SER A 61 2.19 -14.69 9.67
CA SER A 61 2.56 -14.54 11.08
C SER A 61 3.77 -13.64 11.26
N LYS A 62 4.83 -13.88 10.50
CA LYS A 62 6.05 -13.08 10.55
C LYS A 62 5.85 -11.66 10.03
N LEU A 63 5.07 -11.51 8.95
CA LEU A 63 4.71 -10.20 8.44
C LEU A 63 4.03 -9.35 9.52
N PHE A 64 3.01 -9.89 10.18
CA PHE A 64 2.26 -9.14 11.19
C PHE A 64 3.12 -8.83 12.43
N GLU A 65 3.99 -9.76 12.87
CA GLU A 65 4.96 -9.54 13.94
C GLU A 65 5.87 -8.35 13.62
N HIS A 66 6.45 -8.31 12.42
CA HIS A 66 7.31 -7.21 11.98
C HIS A 66 6.56 -5.89 11.84
N VAL A 67 5.35 -5.91 11.30
CA VAL A 67 4.52 -4.70 11.18
C VAL A 67 4.20 -4.10 12.56
N GLU A 68 3.85 -4.94 13.53
CA GLU A 68 3.60 -4.46 14.90
C GLU A 68 4.85 -3.90 15.56
N ALA A 69 6.00 -4.55 15.38
CA ALA A 69 7.27 -4.05 15.90
C ALA A 69 7.63 -2.68 15.28
N CYS A 70 7.47 -2.53 13.96
CA CYS A 70 7.66 -1.26 13.28
C CYS A 70 6.68 -0.18 13.77
N ALA A 71 5.40 -0.52 13.95
CA ALA A 71 4.38 0.41 14.45
C ALA A 71 4.75 0.93 15.85
N LYS A 72 5.16 0.04 16.76
CA LYS A 72 5.63 0.41 18.10
C LYS A 72 6.86 1.32 18.03
N ALA A 73 7.82 1.01 17.15
CA ALA A 73 9.02 1.83 16.98
C ALA A 73 8.67 3.23 16.45
N LEU A 74 7.79 3.34 15.45
CA LEU A 74 7.34 4.64 14.93
C LEU A 74 6.66 5.48 16.01
N LEU A 75 5.74 4.88 16.77
CA LEU A 75 5.05 5.55 17.89
C LEU A 75 6.02 6.01 18.97
N SER A 76 7.03 5.19 19.32
CA SER A 76 8.06 5.52 20.31
C SER A 76 8.95 6.68 19.85
N ASN A 77 9.14 6.84 18.54
CA ASN A 77 9.86 7.97 17.94
C ASN A 77 8.96 9.20 17.68
N GLY A 78 7.75 9.21 18.20
CA GLY A 78 6.88 10.38 18.19
C GLY A 78 5.96 10.47 16.99
N VAL A 79 5.98 9.52 16.04
CA VAL A 79 5.05 9.50 14.89
C VAL A 79 3.61 9.32 15.37
N ARG A 80 2.68 10.08 14.82
CA ARG A 80 1.26 10.05 15.14
C ARG A 80 0.41 9.93 13.88
N ALA A 81 -0.88 9.65 14.06
CA ALA A 81 -1.84 9.65 12.97
C ALA A 81 -1.84 11.01 12.24
N GLY A 82 -1.79 10.96 10.91
CA GLY A 82 -1.69 12.13 10.04
C GLY A 82 -0.25 12.59 9.73
N ASP A 83 0.76 12.11 10.45
CA ASP A 83 2.16 12.41 10.13
C ASP A 83 2.60 11.72 8.85
N CYS A 84 3.62 12.30 8.19
CA CYS A 84 4.21 11.76 6.98
C CYS A 84 5.58 11.13 7.28
N VAL A 85 5.72 9.83 7.06
CA VAL A 85 6.97 9.09 7.18
C VAL A 85 7.59 8.93 5.80
N THR A 86 8.73 9.58 5.57
CA THR A 86 9.46 9.46 4.30
C THR A 86 10.36 8.23 4.30
N LEU A 87 10.18 7.38 3.31
CA LEU A 87 10.91 6.14 3.08
C LEU A 87 11.83 6.29 1.88
N CYS A 88 13.14 6.24 2.11
CA CYS A 88 14.16 6.23 1.05
C CYS A 88 14.81 4.85 1.02
N THR A 89 14.18 3.90 0.36
CA THR A 89 14.62 2.50 0.32
C THR A 89 14.23 1.82 -0.99
N ALA A 90 14.92 0.73 -1.31
CA ALA A 90 14.53 -0.16 -2.40
C ALA A 90 13.27 -0.98 -2.01
N GLY A 91 12.71 -1.71 -2.99
CA GLY A 91 11.56 -2.59 -2.76
C GLY A 91 11.94 -3.85 -1.98
N THR A 92 12.13 -3.73 -0.68
CA THR A 92 12.48 -4.81 0.24
C THR A 92 11.31 -5.17 1.16
N PRO A 93 11.32 -6.34 1.83
CA PRO A 93 10.30 -6.69 2.82
C PRO A 93 10.16 -5.64 3.93
N GLU A 94 11.27 -5.02 4.36
CA GLU A 94 11.27 -3.98 5.40
C GLU A 94 10.46 -2.75 4.95
N ALA A 95 10.52 -2.37 3.68
CA ALA A 95 9.70 -1.31 3.13
C ALA A 95 8.20 -1.64 3.28
N VAL A 96 7.81 -2.90 3.03
CA VAL A 96 6.44 -3.36 3.22
C VAL A 96 6.03 -3.28 4.69
N TYR A 97 6.90 -3.71 5.62
CA TYR A 97 6.61 -3.63 7.06
C TYR A 97 6.32 -2.20 7.50
N ILE A 98 7.17 -1.25 7.07
CA ILE A 98 7.01 0.16 7.47
C ILE A 98 5.75 0.77 6.84
N VAL A 99 5.43 0.47 5.57
CA VAL A 99 4.20 0.97 4.93
C VAL A 99 2.96 0.46 5.64
N LEU A 100 2.93 -0.84 5.97
CA LEU A 100 1.80 -1.42 6.69
C LEU A 100 1.74 -0.91 8.15
N ALA A 101 2.89 -0.64 8.77
CA ALA A 101 2.95 -0.02 10.09
C ALA A 101 2.40 1.41 10.06
N CYS A 102 2.77 2.24 9.06
CA CYS A 102 2.16 3.56 8.87
C CYS A 102 0.64 3.45 8.70
N SER A 103 0.19 2.53 7.85
CA SER A 103 -1.24 2.26 7.65
C SER A 103 -1.94 1.85 8.96
N ASN A 104 -1.27 1.06 9.81
CA ASN A 104 -1.80 0.61 11.10
C ASN A 104 -2.02 1.76 12.08
N ILE A 105 -1.07 2.69 12.16
CA ILE A 105 -1.13 3.83 13.10
C ILE A 105 -1.79 5.09 12.53
N GLY A 106 -2.27 5.05 11.28
CA GLY A 106 -2.90 6.17 10.61
C GLY A 106 -1.93 7.24 10.10
N ALA A 107 -0.64 6.91 9.96
CA ALA A 107 0.37 7.76 9.33
C ALA A 107 0.41 7.55 7.80
N LEU A 108 1.00 8.53 7.09
CA LEU A 108 1.20 8.49 5.65
C LEU A 108 2.60 7.97 5.34
N ALA A 109 2.72 7.03 4.41
CA ALA A 109 4.01 6.58 3.90
C ALA A 109 4.32 7.29 2.57
N ASN A 110 5.45 8.02 2.52
CA ASN A 110 5.92 8.72 1.33
C ASN A 110 7.21 8.09 0.82
N PHE A 111 7.18 7.58 -0.42
CA PHE A 111 8.36 6.95 -1.01
C PHE A 111 9.20 7.96 -1.78
N VAL A 112 10.52 7.93 -1.50
CA VAL A 112 11.54 8.63 -2.28
C VAL A 112 12.44 7.58 -2.93
N ASN A 113 12.66 7.72 -4.23
CA ASN A 113 13.53 6.81 -4.95
C ASN A 113 15.00 7.02 -4.50
N PRO A 114 15.67 5.98 -3.94
CA PRO A 114 17.05 6.10 -3.48
C PRO A 114 18.06 6.36 -4.62
N MET A 115 17.64 6.16 -5.87
CA MET A 115 18.49 6.40 -7.05
C MET A 115 18.51 7.88 -7.49
N PHE A 116 17.74 8.77 -6.86
CA PHE A 116 17.80 10.19 -7.16
C PHE A 116 19.18 10.75 -6.75
N GLN A 117 19.90 11.31 -7.72
CA GLN A 117 21.15 12.01 -7.44
C GLN A 117 20.87 13.37 -6.78
N HIS A 118 21.78 13.78 -5.90
CA HIS A 118 21.70 15.02 -5.14
C HIS A 118 21.44 16.27 -5.99
N ALA A 119 21.85 16.25 -7.28
CA ALA A 119 21.67 17.35 -8.22
C ALA A 119 20.21 17.61 -8.65
N THR A 120 19.31 16.63 -8.45
CA THR A 120 17.88 16.75 -8.81
C THR A 120 16.99 17.11 -7.62
N TRP A 121 17.55 17.03 -6.41
CA TRP A 121 16.80 17.36 -5.19
C TRP A 121 17.05 18.85 -4.85
N ARG A 122 16.16 19.74 -5.29
CA ARG A 122 16.13 21.14 -4.82
C ARG A 122 14.91 21.28 -3.91
N PRO A 123 15.10 21.60 -2.61
CA PRO A 123 13.96 22.01 -1.80
C PRO A 123 13.42 23.33 -2.37
N SER A 124 12.12 23.38 -2.60
CA SER A 124 11.36 24.59 -2.96
C SER A 124 11.17 25.49 -1.77
#